data_0307882146b27144103dd83e4699342c
#
_entry.id   0307882146b27144103dd83e4699342c
#
_cell.length_a   1.000
_cell.length_b   1.000
_cell.length_c   1.000
_cell.angle_alpha   90.00
_cell.angle_beta   90.00
_cell.angle_gamma   90.00
#
_symmetry.space_group_name_H-M   'P 1'
#
loop_
_entity.id
_entity.type
_entity.pdbx_description
1 polymer ?
#
loop_
_entity_poly.entity_id
_entity_poly.type
_entity_poly.pdbx_seq_one_letter_code
_entity_poly.pdbx_strand_id
1 'polypeptide(L)'
;MSVETGQEAPDFTLKDQDGNDVSLSSFRGNQNVVVVFYPFTFTGVCQGELCTLRDDLSEFDAVKAQVLAISCDTRHAQKQWATQQGFTFPVLSDFWPHGEVARAYGVFNEQLGCANRATFVIDTAGKVVDTFESANLGTPRERAEYEAALAKLS
;
A
#
# COMPACT_ATOMS: atom_id res chain seq x y z
N MET A 1 -6.28 8.70 14.41
CA MET A 1 -4.99 8.12 14.86
C MET A 1 -4.61 6.99 13.95
N SER A 2 -3.36 6.91 13.58
CA SER A 2 -2.85 5.84 12.73
C SER A 2 -2.84 4.49 13.45
N VAL A 3 -3.03 3.43 12.69
CA VAL A 3 -2.84 2.06 13.20
C VAL A 3 -1.36 1.88 13.54
N GLU A 4 -1.08 1.28 14.68
CA GLU A 4 0.27 1.12 15.21
C GLU A 4 0.75 -0.31 15.17
N THR A 5 2.07 -0.49 15.26
CA THR A 5 2.71 -1.81 15.40
C THR A 5 2.10 -2.56 16.59
N GLY A 6 1.78 -3.81 16.37
CA GLY A 6 1.16 -4.68 17.35
C GLY A 6 -0.37 -4.75 17.28
N GLN A 7 -0.98 -3.80 16.58
CA GLN A 7 -2.44 -3.81 16.41
C GLN A 7 -2.84 -4.70 15.23
N GLU A 8 -4.07 -5.19 15.28
CA GLU A 8 -4.65 -5.89 14.15
C GLU A 8 -4.92 -4.89 13.02
N ALA A 9 -4.50 -5.21 11.81
CA ALA A 9 -4.73 -4.37 10.66
C ALA A 9 -6.22 -4.38 10.29
N PRO A 10 -6.86 -3.21 10.11
CA PRO A 10 -8.25 -3.16 9.66
C PRO A 10 -8.43 -3.89 8.34
N ASP A 11 -9.43 -4.78 8.27
CA ASP A 11 -9.73 -5.48 7.03
C ASP A 11 -10.37 -4.52 6.02
N PHE A 12 -10.22 -4.86 4.75
CA PHE A 12 -10.82 -4.10 3.67
C PHE A 12 -11.03 -4.99 2.46
N THR A 13 -11.92 -4.56 1.57
CA THR A 13 -12.10 -5.15 0.25
C THR A 13 -12.17 -4.01 -0.76
N LEU A 14 -11.21 -3.97 -1.67
CA LEU A 14 -11.13 -2.93 -2.71
C LEU A 14 -10.94 -3.58 -4.07
N LYS A 15 -11.33 -2.85 -5.12
CA LYS A 15 -11.11 -3.30 -6.50
C LYS A 15 -9.67 -3.03 -6.91
N ASP A 16 -9.06 -4.00 -7.59
CA ASP A 16 -7.78 -3.79 -8.23
C ASP A 16 -7.96 -3.14 -9.62
N GLN A 17 -6.85 -2.91 -10.32
CA GLN A 17 -6.87 -2.27 -11.65
C GLN A 17 -7.63 -3.06 -12.71
N ASP A 18 -7.86 -4.34 -12.48
CA ASP A 18 -8.61 -5.20 -13.40
C ASP A 18 -10.08 -5.40 -12.97
N GLY A 19 -10.48 -4.73 -11.89
CA GLY A 19 -11.85 -4.78 -11.39
C GLY A 19 -12.15 -5.97 -10.50
N ASN A 20 -11.13 -6.71 -10.06
CA ASN A 20 -11.31 -7.84 -9.15
C ASN A 20 -11.29 -7.37 -7.70
N ASP A 21 -12.10 -8.00 -6.85
CA ASP A 21 -12.08 -7.71 -5.42
C ASP A 21 -10.84 -8.30 -4.77
N VAL A 22 -10.16 -7.48 -3.96
CA VAL A 22 -9.00 -7.89 -3.18
C VAL A 22 -9.31 -7.59 -1.71
N SER A 23 -9.31 -8.62 -0.88
CA SER A 23 -9.55 -8.49 0.56
C SER A 23 -8.27 -8.77 1.33
N LEU A 24 -7.94 -7.92 2.30
CA LEU A 24 -6.77 -8.13 3.15
C LEU A 24 -6.85 -9.48 3.86
N SER A 25 -8.02 -9.84 4.38
CA SER A 25 -8.22 -11.09 5.11
C SER A 25 -7.93 -12.34 4.29
N SER A 26 -7.99 -12.26 2.96
CA SER A 26 -7.70 -13.41 2.10
C SER A 26 -6.24 -13.86 2.14
N PHE A 27 -5.34 -13.01 2.62
CA PHE A 27 -3.92 -13.33 2.74
C PHE A 27 -3.55 -13.97 4.08
N ARG A 28 -4.46 -13.90 5.07
CA ARG A 28 -4.20 -14.49 6.40
C ARG A 28 -3.90 -15.99 6.29
N GLY A 29 -2.84 -16.40 6.98
CA GLY A 29 -2.41 -17.78 6.97
C GLY A 29 -1.58 -18.20 5.75
N ASN A 30 -1.46 -17.32 4.75
CA ASN A 30 -0.79 -17.64 3.48
C ASN A 30 0.41 -16.74 3.22
N GLN A 31 0.21 -15.42 3.31
CA GLN A 31 1.22 -14.44 2.94
C GLN A 31 1.24 -13.28 3.94
N ASN A 32 2.41 -12.68 4.08
CA ASN A 32 2.55 -11.35 4.67
C ASN A 32 2.07 -10.33 3.64
N VAL A 33 1.70 -9.14 4.10
CA VAL A 33 1.20 -8.09 3.21
C VAL A 33 1.91 -6.77 3.51
N VAL A 34 2.33 -6.08 2.46
CA VAL A 34 2.86 -4.72 2.58
C VAL A 34 1.86 -3.79 1.91
N VAL A 35 1.13 -3.02 2.71
CA VAL A 35 0.15 -2.05 2.24
C VAL A 35 0.85 -0.72 2.06
N VAL A 36 0.86 -0.22 0.83
CA VAL A 36 1.55 1.02 0.46
C VAL A 36 0.51 2.06 0.03
N PHE A 37 0.17 2.96 0.95
CA PHE A 37 -0.68 4.10 0.60
C PHE A 37 0.14 5.15 -0.12
N TYR A 38 -0.41 5.70 -1.20
CA TYR A 38 0.24 6.79 -1.94
C TYR A 38 -0.81 7.84 -2.33
N PRO A 39 -0.39 9.12 -2.47
CA PRO A 39 -1.35 10.20 -2.70
C PRO A 39 -2.07 10.16 -4.05
N PHE A 40 -1.35 10.20 -5.16
CA PHE A 40 -1.97 10.35 -6.48
C PHE A 40 -1.26 9.57 -7.56
N THR A 41 -2.04 8.84 -8.34
CA THR A 41 -1.62 8.21 -9.59
C THR A 41 -1.17 9.29 -10.59
N PHE A 42 -0.21 8.97 -11.44
CA PHE A 42 0.38 9.87 -12.46
C PHE A 42 1.18 11.05 -11.90
N THR A 43 1.67 10.97 -10.66
CA THR A 43 2.53 12.00 -10.10
C THR A 43 3.97 11.49 -9.92
N GLY A 44 4.95 12.41 -10.05
CA GLY A 44 6.37 12.03 -10.14
C GLY A 44 6.92 11.27 -8.94
N VAL A 45 6.67 11.75 -7.72
CA VAL A 45 7.18 11.09 -6.51
C VAL A 45 6.52 9.73 -6.31
N CYS A 46 5.20 9.64 -6.50
CA CYS A 46 4.47 8.39 -6.39
C CYS A 46 4.97 7.38 -7.43
N GLN A 47 5.19 7.83 -8.67
CA GLN A 47 5.70 6.97 -9.72
C GLN A 47 7.09 6.44 -9.39
N GLY A 48 7.97 7.30 -8.88
CA GLY A 48 9.31 6.90 -8.45
C GLY A 48 9.28 5.84 -7.36
N GLU A 49 8.44 6.02 -6.35
CA GLU A 49 8.28 5.05 -5.26
C GLU A 49 7.78 3.69 -5.76
N LEU A 50 6.73 3.70 -6.57
CA LEU A 50 6.13 2.46 -7.05
C LEU A 50 7.00 1.75 -8.08
N CYS A 51 7.77 2.49 -8.87
CA CYS A 51 8.77 1.89 -9.77
C CYS A 51 9.88 1.21 -8.98
N THR A 52 10.31 1.79 -7.86
CA THR A 52 11.28 1.15 -6.97
C THR A 52 10.73 -0.16 -6.41
N LEU A 53 9.47 -0.17 -5.95
CA LEU A 53 8.81 -1.39 -5.49
C LEU A 53 8.72 -2.43 -6.60
N ARG A 54 8.36 -2.01 -7.81
CA ARG A 54 8.31 -2.90 -8.98
C ARG A 54 9.65 -3.59 -9.22
N ASP A 55 10.73 -2.82 -9.15
CA ASP A 55 12.07 -3.34 -9.42
C ASP A 55 12.59 -4.22 -8.28
N ASP A 56 12.09 -4.02 -7.07
CA ASP A 56 12.52 -4.75 -5.87
C ASP A 56 11.57 -5.88 -5.45
N LEU A 57 10.60 -6.26 -6.29
CA LEU A 57 9.59 -7.26 -5.92
C LEU A 57 10.18 -8.59 -5.47
N SER A 58 11.33 -8.99 -5.99
CA SER A 58 11.97 -10.23 -5.56
C SER A 58 12.31 -10.24 -4.07
N GLU A 59 12.61 -9.08 -3.49
CA GLU A 59 12.88 -8.97 -2.05
C GLU A 59 11.63 -9.21 -1.21
N PHE A 60 10.46 -8.75 -1.72
CA PHE A 60 9.18 -9.01 -1.07
C PHE A 60 8.77 -10.47 -1.20
N ASP A 61 8.96 -11.05 -2.39
CA ASP A 61 8.66 -12.45 -2.65
C ASP A 61 9.49 -13.38 -1.77
N ALA A 62 10.74 -13.01 -1.49
CA ALA A 62 11.64 -13.82 -0.66
C ALA A 62 11.11 -14.02 0.77
N VAL A 63 10.31 -13.09 1.28
CA VAL A 63 9.66 -13.19 2.60
C VAL A 63 8.16 -13.44 2.49
N LYS A 64 7.69 -13.87 1.33
CA LYS A 64 6.28 -14.16 1.05
C LYS A 64 5.38 -12.96 1.38
N ALA A 65 5.79 -11.77 0.98
CA ALA A 65 5.04 -10.55 1.19
C ALA A 65 4.39 -10.08 -0.11
N GLN A 66 3.08 -9.92 -0.09
CA GLN A 66 2.31 -9.36 -1.20
C GLN A 66 2.26 -7.84 -1.05
N VAL A 67 2.70 -7.12 -2.08
CA VAL A 67 2.57 -5.66 -2.12
C VAL A 67 1.17 -5.30 -2.60
N LEU A 68 0.49 -4.44 -1.84
CA LEU A 68 -0.80 -3.86 -2.22
C LEU A 68 -0.66 -2.35 -2.18
N ALA A 69 -0.69 -1.69 -3.33
CA ALA A 69 -0.64 -0.24 -3.42
C ALA A 69 -2.07 0.32 -3.39
N ILE A 70 -2.32 1.36 -2.60
CA ILE A 70 -3.67 1.93 -2.42
C ILE A 70 -3.63 3.45 -2.60
N SER A 71 -4.51 3.97 -3.44
CA SER A 71 -4.77 5.40 -3.55
C SER A 71 -6.26 5.66 -3.68
N CYS A 72 -6.65 6.93 -3.54
CA CYS A 72 -8.04 7.33 -3.68
C CYS A 72 -8.44 7.63 -5.13
N ASP A 73 -7.64 7.19 -6.09
CA ASP A 73 -7.92 7.34 -7.51
C ASP A 73 -8.89 6.27 -8.01
N THR A 74 -9.48 6.49 -9.17
CA THR A 74 -10.33 5.48 -9.81
C THR A 74 -9.47 4.32 -10.29
N ARG A 75 -10.05 3.12 -10.34
CA ARG A 75 -9.34 1.95 -10.88
C ARG A 75 -8.98 2.11 -12.36
N HIS A 76 -9.73 2.93 -13.08
CA HIS A 76 -9.47 3.20 -14.49
C HIS A 76 -8.15 3.96 -14.68
N ALA A 77 -7.93 5.00 -13.88
CA ALA A 77 -6.66 5.74 -13.88
C ALA A 77 -5.50 4.85 -13.43
N GLN A 78 -5.73 4.05 -12.39
CA GLN A 78 -4.72 3.13 -11.87
C GLN A 78 -4.34 2.07 -12.90
N LYS A 79 -5.31 1.56 -13.66
CA LYS A 79 -5.04 0.58 -14.71
C LYS A 79 -4.14 1.14 -15.81
N GLN A 80 -4.43 2.32 -16.28
CA GLN A 80 -3.63 2.98 -17.31
C GLN A 80 -2.19 3.17 -16.83
N TRP A 81 -2.03 3.65 -15.62
CA TRP A 81 -0.73 3.89 -15.02
C TRP A 81 0.06 2.60 -14.78
N ALA A 82 -0.59 1.60 -14.19
CA ALA A 82 0.04 0.30 -13.95
C ALA A 82 0.50 -0.36 -15.25
N THR A 83 -0.29 -0.25 -16.31
CA THR A 83 0.07 -0.79 -17.62
C THR A 83 1.28 -0.07 -18.18
N GLN A 84 1.29 1.26 -18.13
CA GLN A 84 2.41 2.06 -18.64
C GLN A 84 3.71 1.80 -17.89
N GLN A 85 3.63 1.62 -16.57
CA GLN A 85 4.82 1.46 -15.72
C GLN A 85 5.20 -0.02 -15.48
N GLY A 86 4.39 -0.96 -15.93
CA GLY A 86 4.67 -2.38 -15.76
C GLY A 86 4.52 -2.86 -14.32
N PHE A 87 3.61 -2.27 -13.54
CA PHE A 87 3.31 -2.74 -12.18
C PHE A 87 2.53 -4.05 -12.25
N THR A 88 3.05 -5.09 -11.63
CA THR A 88 2.40 -6.41 -11.57
C THR A 88 1.69 -6.66 -10.24
N PHE A 89 1.98 -5.86 -9.22
CA PHE A 89 1.27 -5.95 -7.94
C PHE A 89 -0.11 -5.26 -8.07
N PRO A 90 -1.08 -5.65 -7.23
CA PRO A 90 -2.39 -5.00 -7.23
C PRO A 90 -2.28 -3.52 -6.86
N VAL A 91 -2.97 -2.68 -7.63
CA VAL A 91 -3.14 -1.26 -7.33
C VAL A 91 -4.61 -1.07 -7.03
N LEU A 92 -4.93 -0.80 -5.76
CA LEU A 92 -6.30 -0.84 -5.24
C LEU A 92 -6.90 0.55 -5.18
N SER A 93 -8.19 0.63 -5.50
CA SER A 93 -8.92 1.90 -5.57
C SER A 93 -9.73 2.14 -4.30
N ASP A 94 -9.35 3.15 -3.54
CA ASP A 94 -10.07 3.64 -2.36
C ASP A 94 -10.88 4.89 -2.74
N PHE A 95 -11.42 4.88 -3.97
CA PHE A 95 -12.13 6.02 -4.51
C PHE A 95 -13.49 6.25 -3.86
N TRP A 96 -14.25 5.17 -3.61
CA TRP A 96 -15.60 5.31 -3.06
C TRP A 96 -15.98 4.15 -2.12
N PRO A 97 -16.50 4.42 -0.89
CA PRO A 97 -16.55 5.76 -0.28
C PRO A 97 -15.16 6.37 -0.19
N HIS A 98 -15.05 7.62 -0.56
CA HIS A 98 -13.75 8.26 -0.81
C HIS A 98 -12.84 8.24 0.42
N GLY A 99 -11.71 7.52 0.29
CA GLY A 99 -10.73 7.45 1.36
C GLY A 99 -11.14 6.60 2.56
N GLU A 100 -12.15 5.73 2.44
CA GLU A 100 -12.65 4.93 3.56
C GLU A 100 -11.55 4.10 4.20
N VAL A 101 -10.73 3.41 3.40
CA VAL A 101 -9.65 2.56 3.91
C VAL A 101 -8.52 3.41 4.46
N ALA A 102 -8.14 4.49 3.78
CA ALA A 102 -7.13 5.42 4.28
C ALA A 102 -7.55 6.01 5.63
N ARG A 103 -8.84 6.32 5.81
CA ARG A 103 -9.38 6.79 7.09
C ARG A 103 -9.30 5.72 8.17
N ALA A 104 -9.62 4.48 7.83
CA ALA A 104 -9.55 3.36 8.77
C ALA A 104 -8.13 3.15 9.30
N TYR A 105 -7.13 3.40 8.45
CA TYR A 105 -5.72 3.30 8.82
C TYR A 105 -5.16 4.58 9.43
N GLY A 106 -5.96 5.65 9.46
CA GLY A 106 -5.56 6.94 10.04
C GLY A 106 -4.59 7.73 9.18
N VAL A 107 -4.61 7.52 7.87
CA VAL A 107 -3.65 8.14 6.94
C VAL A 107 -4.34 8.93 5.81
N PHE A 108 -5.60 9.32 6.01
CA PHE A 108 -6.29 10.14 5.03
C PHE A 108 -5.99 11.62 5.24
N ASN A 109 -5.60 12.31 4.15
CA ASN A 109 -5.35 13.74 4.15
C ASN A 109 -6.63 14.49 3.81
N GLU A 110 -7.25 15.07 4.83
CA GLU A 110 -8.54 15.77 4.67
C GLU A 110 -8.45 17.02 3.80
N GLN A 111 -7.29 17.64 3.74
CA GLN A 111 -7.11 18.88 2.98
C GLN A 111 -7.00 18.62 1.49
N LEU A 112 -6.38 17.52 1.11
CA LEU A 112 -6.13 17.19 -0.29
C LEU A 112 -7.02 16.08 -0.84
N GLY A 113 -7.74 15.38 0.03
CA GLY A 113 -8.63 14.30 -0.39
C GLY A 113 -7.88 13.06 -0.89
N CYS A 114 -6.72 12.78 -0.33
CA CYS A 114 -5.88 11.66 -0.74
C CYS A 114 -5.27 10.96 0.47
N ALA A 115 -4.62 9.82 0.22
CA ALA A 115 -3.85 9.14 1.27
C ALA A 115 -2.51 9.84 1.47
N ASN A 116 -1.99 9.80 2.68
CA ASN A 116 -0.60 10.17 2.95
C ASN A 116 0.31 9.03 2.48
N ARG A 117 1.62 9.30 2.40
CA ARG A 117 2.62 8.28 2.04
C ARG A 117 2.93 7.43 3.27
N ALA A 118 2.13 6.42 3.49
CA ALA A 118 2.25 5.54 4.66
C ALA A 118 2.32 4.08 4.22
N THR A 119 3.13 3.30 4.93
CA THR A 119 3.28 1.87 4.67
C THR A 119 2.98 1.10 5.94
N PHE A 120 2.25 0.00 5.79
CA PHE A 120 1.94 -0.93 6.89
C PHE A 120 2.39 -2.32 6.48
N VAL A 121 3.26 -2.91 7.28
CA VAL A 121 3.76 -4.27 7.06
C VAL A 121 3.00 -5.20 7.99
N ILE A 122 2.30 -6.17 7.42
CA ILE A 122 1.32 -7.00 8.11
C ILE A 122 1.76 -8.46 7.99
N ASP A 123 1.77 -9.18 9.11
CA ASP A 123 2.16 -10.59 9.11
C ASP A 123 1.00 -11.51 8.69
N THR A 124 1.26 -12.81 8.62
CA THR A 124 0.25 -13.80 8.23
C THR A 124 -0.90 -13.91 9.23
N ALA A 125 -0.71 -13.44 10.45
CA ALA A 125 -1.77 -13.41 11.46
C ALA A 125 -2.67 -12.18 11.36
N GLY A 126 -2.33 -11.24 10.46
CA GLY A 126 -3.09 -10.00 10.29
C GLY A 126 -2.67 -8.87 11.22
N LYS A 127 -1.52 -8.99 11.87
CA LYS A 127 -1.01 -7.96 12.76
C LYS A 127 0.02 -7.08 12.08
N VAL A 128 -0.01 -5.79 12.41
CA VAL A 128 0.97 -4.82 11.93
C VAL A 128 2.28 -5.06 12.68
N VAL A 129 3.34 -5.44 11.94
CA VAL A 129 4.67 -5.65 12.52
C VAL A 129 5.57 -4.43 12.36
N ASP A 130 5.28 -3.56 11.43
CA ASP A 130 5.97 -2.30 11.26
C ASP A 130 5.11 -1.31 10.49
N THR A 131 5.33 -0.02 10.73
CA THR A 131 4.68 1.05 9.97
C THR A 131 5.63 2.22 9.87
N PHE A 132 5.61 2.90 8.74
CA PHE A 132 6.37 4.13 8.54
C PHE A 132 5.63 5.05 7.58
N GLU A 133 5.84 6.34 7.75
CA GLU A 133 5.16 7.37 6.98
C GLU A 133 6.16 8.48 6.64
N SER A 134 6.07 9.01 5.42
CA SER A 134 6.87 10.16 5.04
C SER A 134 6.38 11.41 5.78
N ALA A 135 7.31 12.30 6.12
CA ALA A 135 7.00 13.54 6.83
C ALA A 135 6.09 14.47 6.02
N ASN A 136 6.12 14.38 4.69
CA ASN A 136 5.27 15.19 3.82
C ASN A 136 5.01 14.47 2.49
N LEU A 137 4.05 14.98 1.71
CA LEU A 137 3.65 14.34 0.46
C LEU A 137 4.67 14.47 -0.67
N GLY A 138 5.60 15.40 -0.55
CA GLY A 138 6.63 15.63 -1.57
C GLY A 138 7.89 14.80 -1.38
N THR A 139 8.01 14.06 -0.28
CA THR A 139 9.20 13.28 0.05
C THR A 139 8.90 11.80 -0.02
N PRO A 140 9.62 11.01 -0.85
CA PRO A 140 9.38 9.57 -0.93
C PRO A 140 9.84 8.88 0.35
N ARG A 141 9.23 7.71 0.64
CA ARG A 141 9.71 6.82 1.68
C ARG A 141 11.03 6.20 1.24
N GLU A 142 11.91 5.94 2.19
CA GLU A 142 13.23 5.43 1.86
C GLU A 142 13.24 3.92 1.72
N ARG A 143 14.07 3.42 0.79
CA ARG A 143 14.24 1.99 0.56
C ARG A 143 14.70 1.27 1.82
N ALA A 144 15.58 1.91 2.61
CA ALA A 144 16.08 1.34 3.87
C ALA A 144 14.96 1.05 4.86
N GLU A 145 13.88 1.83 4.87
CA GLU A 145 12.72 1.58 5.72
C GLU A 145 12.00 0.30 5.34
N TYR A 146 11.89 0.03 4.03
CA TYR A 146 11.31 -1.23 3.55
C TYR A 146 12.20 -2.42 3.89
N GLU A 147 13.50 -2.29 3.71
CA GLU A 147 14.44 -3.35 4.04
C GLU A 147 14.38 -3.73 5.51
N ALA A 148 14.39 -2.72 6.40
CA ALA A 148 14.28 -2.93 7.84
C ALA A 148 12.95 -3.59 8.22
N ALA A 149 11.85 -3.17 7.58
CA ALA A 149 10.53 -3.72 7.85
C ALA A 149 10.41 -5.18 7.40
N LEU A 150 10.93 -5.50 6.20
CA LEU A 150 10.90 -6.87 5.69
C LEU A 150 11.73 -7.83 6.54
N ALA A 151 12.79 -7.34 7.18
CA ALA A 151 13.61 -8.14 8.08
C ALA A 151 12.84 -8.59 9.33
N LYS A 152 11.72 -7.94 9.67
CA LYS A 152 10.86 -8.33 10.79
C LYS A 152 9.88 -9.45 10.44
N LEU A 153 9.76 -9.76 9.17
CA LEU A 153 8.93 -10.87 8.69
C LEU A 153 9.79 -12.13 8.62
N SER A 154 9.36 -13.18 9.22
CA SER A 154 10.12 -14.43 9.24
C SER A 154 9.34 -15.56 8.61
#